data_21a546d1f2de3185f91ee198ee6bb351
#
_entry.id   21a546d1f2de3185f91ee198ee6bb351
#
_cell.length_a   1.000
_cell.length_b   1.000
_cell.length_c   1.000
_cell.angle_alpha   90.00
_cell.angle_beta   90.00
_cell.angle_gamma   90.00
#
_symmetry.space_group_name_H-M   'P 1'
#
loop_
_entity.id
_entity.type
_entity.pdbx_description
1 polymer ?
#
loop_
_entity_poly.entity_id
_entity_poly.type
_entity_poly.pdbx_seq_one_letter_code
_entity_poly.pdbx_strand_id
1 'polypeptide(L)'
;MNKVILDNSVIVKWYLQDEESSDQAFKIFQDLIDKKIILSEPYLIYYEFNNVINIAVKRGRIDIKDAINAIELFNSLPIIKYDFLDEHYKNIFKNAVDLGISSYDSSYISLAKEINTPFFTVDKALITKCKSFSNNVRHINEY
;
A
#
# COMPACT_ATOMS: atom_id res chain seq x y z
N MET A 1 -3.26 19.33 -0.53
CA MET A 1 -2.55 18.08 -0.87
C MET A 1 -3.51 16.93 -0.61
N ASN A 2 -3.82 16.15 -1.64
CA ASN A 2 -4.75 15.02 -1.53
C ASN A 2 -4.06 13.84 -0.84
N LYS A 3 -4.76 13.19 0.09
CA LYS A 3 -4.28 11.96 0.71
C LYS A 3 -4.58 10.77 -0.19
N VAL A 4 -3.66 9.82 -0.23
CA VAL A 4 -3.88 8.51 -0.87
C VAL A 4 -3.27 7.41 -0.01
N ILE A 5 -3.85 6.21 -0.08
CA ILE A 5 -3.33 4.98 0.53
C ILE A 5 -2.97 4.06 -0.62
N LEU A 6 -1.82 3.42 -0.55
CA LEU A 6 -1.33 2.51 -1.59
C LEU A 6 -1.10 1.11 -1.03
N ASP A 7 -1.54 0.12 -1.79
CA ASP A 7 -1.10 -1.24 -1.59
C ASP A 7 0.41 -1.36 -1.88
N ASN A 8 1.08 -2.20 -1.15
CA ASN A 8 2.49 -2.52 -1.39
C ASN A 8 2.75 -3.00 -2.81
N SER A 9 1.80 -3.67 -3.45
CA SER A 9 1.86 -4.08 -4.87
C SER A 9 2.06 -2.91 -5.85
N VAL A 10 1.65 -1.71 -5.48
CA VAL A 10 1.89 -0.48 -6.25
C VAL A 10 3.28 0.08 -5.95
N ILE A 11 3.63 0.16 -4.67
CA ILE A 11 4.89 0.77 -4.19
C ILE A 11 6.11 0.00 -4.69
N VAL A 12 6.07 -1.32 -4.70
CA VAL A 12 7.20 -2.15 -5.16
C VAL A 12 7.58 -1.89 -6.61
N LYS A 13 6.65 -1.43 -7.44
CA LYS A 13 6.92 -1.07 -8.84
C LYS A 13 7.91 0.10 -9.00
N TRP A 14 8.09 0.88 -7.96
CA TRP A 14 9.06 1.99 -7.95
C TRP A 14 10.49 1.54 -7.68
N TYR A 15 10.66 0.37 -7.08
CA TYR A 15 11.96 -0.12 -6.58
C TYR A 15 12.46 -1.38 -7.26
N LEU A 16 11.58 -2.25 -7.73
CA LEU A 16 11.92 -3.51 -8.38
C LEU A 16 11.74 -3.38 -9.90
N GLN A 17 12.84 -3.38 -10.64
CA GLN A 17 12.86 -3.15 -12.10
C GLN A 17 12.19 -4.27 -12.91
N ASP A 18 12.11 -5.48 -12.35
CA ASP A 18 11.49 -6.65 -12.97
C ASP A 18 9.98 -6.77 -12.68
N GLU A 19 9.40 -5.83 -11.92
CA GLU A 19 7.94 -5.71 -11.80
C GLU A 19 7.32 -5.20 -13.10
N GLU A 20 6.08 -5.67 -13.38
CA GLU A 20 5.30 -5.14 -14.50
C GLU A 20 5.20 -3.61 -14.40
N SER A 21 5.62 -2.93 -15.46
CA SER A 21 5.58 -1.47 -15.50
C SER A 21 4.13 -0.98 -15.51
N SER A 22 3.89 0.15 -14.85
CA SER A 22 2.60 0.78 -14.78
C SER A 22 2.76 2.29 -14.87
N ASP A 23 2.22 2.89 -15.91
CA ASP A 23 2.23 4.35 -16.09
C ASP A 23 1.55 5.04 -14.91
N GLN A 24 0.49 4.45 -14.37
CA GLN A 24 -0.21 4.97 -13.20
C GLN A 24 0.65 4.91 -11.94
N ALA A 25 1.42 3.82 -11.71
CA ALA A 25 2.32 3.73 -10.58
C ALA A 25 3.39 4.83 -10.64
N PHE A 26 3.97 5.08 -11.81
CA PHE A 26 4.94 6.15 -12.00
C PHE A 26 4.30 7.54 -11.87
N LYS A 27 3.08 7.72 -12.37
CA LYS A 27 2.33 8.97 -12.19
C LYS A 27 2.08 9.27 -10.73
N ILE A 28 1.68 8.27 -9.94
CA ILE A 28 1.50 8.42 -8.49
C ILE A 28 2.83 8.83 -7.82
N PHE A 29 3.92 8.18 -8.19
CA PHE A 29 5.25 8.52 -7.67
C PHE A 29 5.63 9.96 -8.01
N GLN A 30 5.42 10.39 -9.26
CA GLN A 30 5.69 11.76 -9.68
C GLN A 30 4.83 12.78 -8.91
N ASP A 31 3.53 12.51 -8.74
CA ASP A 31 2.64 13.38 -7.99
C ASP A 31 3.00 13.45 -6.49
N LEU A 32 3.58 12.38 -5.94
CA LEU A 32 4.14 12.38 -4.58
C LEU A 32 5.38 13.29 -4.48
N ILE A 33 6.32 13.16 -5.41
CA ILE A 33 7.53 13.99 -5.46
C ILE A 33 7.18 15.48 -5.70
N ASP A 34 6.21 15.74 -6.57
CA ASP A 34 5.70 17.09 -6.86
C ASP A 34 4.84 17.66 -5.72
N LYS A 35 4.65 16.91 -4.62
CA LYS A 35 3.84 17.31 -3.46
C LYS A 35 2.37 17.61 -3.80
N LYS A 36 1.83 17.00 -4.85
CA LYS A 36 0.40 17.07 -5.19
C LYS A 36 -0.43 16.14 -4.31
N ILE A 37 0.18 15.04 -3.90
CA ILE A 37 -0.40 14.06 -2.98
C ILE A 37 0.52 13.80 -1.79
N ILE A 38 -0.04 13.17 -0.76
CA ILE A 38 0.71 12.64 0.38
C ILE A 38 0.22 11.22 0.68
N LEU A 39 1.17 10.31 0.90
CA LEU A 39 0.85 8.96 1.32
C LEU A 39 0.37 8.97 2.77
N SER A 40 -0.66 8.18 3.04
CA SER A 40 -1.26 8.01 4.37
C SER A 40 -1.39 6.53 4.64
N GLU A 41 -0.46 5.96 5.42
CA GLU A 41 -0.30 4.51 5.50
C GLU A 41 -0.34 4.00 6.95
N PRO A 42 -0.88 2.79 7.19
CA PRO A 42 -0.66 2.14 8.46
C PRO A 42 0.83 1.77 8.61
N TYR A 43 1.34 1.69 9.83
CA TYR A 43 2.72 1.24 10.09
C TYR A 43 3.04 -0.12 9.47
N LEU A 44 2.04 -0.94 9.23
CA LEU A 44 2.15 -2.24 8.57
C LEU A 44 2.89 -2.16 7.22
N ILE A 45 2.75 -1.06 6.46
CA ILE A 45 3.39 -0.91 5.15
C ILE A 45 4.91 -1.10 5.20
N TYR A 46 5.56 -0.69 6.30
CA TYR A 46 7.00 -0.84 6.45
C TYR A 46 7.43 -2.31 6.59
N TYR A 47 6.64 -3.10 7.31
CA TYR A 47 6.90 -4.55 7.45
C TYR A 47 6.63 -5.28 6.15
N GLU A 48 5.56 -4.95 5.46
CA GLU A 48 5.21 -5.58 4.19
C GLU A 48 6.23 -5.23 3.11
N PHE A 49 6.65 -3.97 3.00
CA PHE A 49 7.69 -3.56 2.06
C PHE A 49 9.01 -4.28 2.36
N ASN A 50 9.47 -4.30 3.62
CA ASN A 50 10.65 -5.06 4.02
C ASN A 50 10.55 -6.53 3.64
N ASN A 51 9.38 -7.16 3.84
CA ASN A 51 9.19 -8.57 3.50
C ASN A 51 9.27 -8.83 1.99
N VAL A 52 8.70 -7.96 1.17
CA VAL A 52 8.83 -8.09 -0.30
C VAL A 52 10.28 -7.95 -0.74
N ILE A 53 11.01 -6.99 -0.20
CA ILE A 53 12.45 -6.81 -0.49
C ILE A 53 13.26 -8.02 -0.04
N ASN A 54 13.00 -8.55 1.17
CA ASN A 54 13.62 -9.77 1.67
C ASN A 54 13.38 -10.98 0.73
N ILE A 55 12.16 -11.15 0.26
CA ILE A 55 11.82 -12.21 -0.71
C ILE A 55 12.55 -11.99 -2.04
N ALA A 56 12.65 -10.75 -2.52
CA ALA A 56 13.36 -10.41 -3.74
C ALA A 56 14.85 -10.78 -3.65
N VAL A 57 15.50 -10.51 -2.52
CA VAL A 57 16.90 -10.92 -2.27
C VAL A 57 17.01 -12.45 -2.25
N LYS A 58 16.14 -13.14 -1.50
CA LYS A 58 16.16 -14.62 -1.42
C LYS A 58 15.99 -15.30 -2.78
N ARG A 59 15.24 -14.67 -3.68
CA ARG A 59 15.02 -15.15 -5.06
C ARG A 59 16.08 -14.68 -6.06
N GLY A 60 17.09 -13.95 -5.60
CA GLY A 60 18.17 -13.44 -6.47
C GLY A 60 17.72 -12.33 -7.44
N ARG A 61 16.58 -11.69 -7.18
CA ARG A 61 16.06 -10.58 -8.03
C ARG A 61 16.84 -9.27 -7.84
N ILE A 62 17.33 -9.03 -6.64
CA ILE A 62 18.18 -7.89 -6.28
C ILE A 62 19.27 -8.34 -5.31
N ASP A 63 20.38 -7.64 -5.27
CA ASP A 63 21.41 -7.86 -4.27
C ASP A 63 21.11 -7.12 -2.94
N ILE A 64 21.88 -7.44 -1.91
CA ILE A 64 21.69 -6.87 -0.56
C ILE A 64 21.91 -5.35 -0.56
N LYS A 65 22.85 -4.85 -1.35
CA LYS A 65 23.16 -3.42 -1.40
C LYS A 65 21.99 -2.64 -1.99
N ASP A 66 21.45 -3.10 -3.10
CA ASP A 66 20.28 -2.49 -3.73
C ASP A 66 19.04 -2.61 -2.85
N ALA A 67 18.88 -3.73 -2.13
CA ALA A 67 17.80 -3.93 -1.17
C ALA A 67 17.86 -2.90 -0.02
N ILE A 68 19.03 -2.67 0.56
CA ILE A 68 19.22 -1.66 1.61
C ILE A 68 18.90 -0.26 1.07
N ASN A 69 19.40 0.07 -0.11
CA ASN A 69 19.10 1.36 -0.74
C ASN A 69 17.60 1.55 -0.97
N ALA A 70 16.89 0.52 -1.43
CA ALA A 70 15.44 0.58 -1.63
C ALA A 70 14.70 0.86 -0.32
N ILE A 71 15.09 0.19 0.78
CA ILE A 71 14.48 0.41 2.11
C ILE A 71 14.77 1.84 2.61
N GLU A 72 15.99 2.34 2.47
CA GLU A 72 16.35 3.69 2.87
C GLU A 72 15.58 4.75 2.08
N LEU A 73 15.46 4.57 0.76
CA LEU A 73 14.68 5.46 -0.10
C LEU A 73 13.20 5.44 0.28
N PHE A 74 12.62 4.25 0.50
CA PHE A 74 11.23 4.14 0.94
C PHE A 74 11.00 4.84 2.29
N ASN A 75 11.91 4.64 3.25
CA ASN A 75 11.83 5.27 4.57
C ASN A 75 11.94 6.81 4.51
N SER A 76 12.55 7.36 3.46
CA SER A 76 12.68 8.81 3.25
C SER A 76 11.45 9.48 2.64
N LEU A 77 10.48 8.70 2.15
CA LEU A 77 9.27 9.26 1.56
C LEU A 77 8.42 10.00 2.61
N PRO A 78 7.75 11.09 2.20
CA PRO A 78 6.85 11.85 3.08
C PRO A 78 5.53 11.07 3.27
N ILE A 79 5.49 10.20 4.28
CA ILE A 79 4.35 9.35 4.61
C ILE A 79 3.75 9.78 5.94
N ILE A 80 2.44 10.06 5.98
CA ILE A 80 1.68 10.16 7.22
C ILE A 80 1.44 8.74 7.72
N LYS A 81 2.00 8.43 8.88
CA LYS A 81 1.91 7.11 9.51
C LYS A 81 0.74 7.07 10.47
N TYR A 82 -0.11 6.06 10.31
CA TYR A 82 -1.24 5.82 11.19
C TYR A 82 -0.94 4.65 12.12
N ASP A 83 -1.04 4.90 13.43
CA ASP A 83 -1.00 3.87 14.45
C ASP A 83 -2.43 3.52 14.87
N PHE A 84 -2.71 2.24 15.07
CA PHE A 84 -4.03 1.78 15.43
C PHE A 84 -4.17 1.65 16.95
N LEU A 85 -5.31 2.10 17.47
CA LEU A 85 -5.73 1.85 18.85
C LEU A 85 -6.43 0.49 18.95
N ASP A 86 -6.64 0.00 20.17
CA ASP A 86 -7.24 -1.33 20.42
C ASP A 86 -8.58 -1.54 19.71
N GLU A 87 -9.41 -0.52 19.64
CA GLU A 87 -10.70 -0.59 18.95
C GLU A 87 -10.57 -0.78 17.44
N HIS A 88 -9.53 -0.19 16.83
CA HIS A 88 -9.25 -0.36 15.40
C HIS A 88 -8.92 -1.82 15.09
N TYR A 89 -8.13 -2.49 15.94
CA TYR A 89 -7.78 -3.90 15.73
C TYR A 89 -8.99 -4.82 15.76
N LYS A 90 -9.97 -4.56 16.64
CA LYS A 90 -11.24 -5.31 16.66
C LYS A 90 -12.04 -5.12 15.36
N ASN A 91 -12.10 -3.89 14.84
CA ASN A 91 -12.80 -3.58 13.60
C ASN A 91 -12.09 -4.18 12.39
N ILE A 92 -10.75 -4.12 12.36
CA ILE A 92 -9.92 -4.77 11.33
C ILE A 92 -10.22 -6.27 11.28
N PHE A 93 -10.25 -6.95 12.42
CA PHE A 93 -10.59 -8.37 12.51
C PHE A 93 -12.01 -8.67 11.99
N LYS A 94 -13.01 -7.92 12.45
CA LYS A 94 -14.40 -8.10 12.00
C LYS A 94 -14.53 -7.90 10.49
N ASN A 95 -13.97 -6.83 9.96
CA ASN A 95 -14.02 -6.54 8.54
C ASN A 95 -13.30 -7.64 7.72
N ALA A 96 -12.18 -8.16 8.21
CA ALA A 96 -11.48 -9.26 7.56
C ALA A 96 -12.35 -10.51 7.45
N VAL A 97 -13.04 -10.88 8.53
CA VAL A 97 -13.96 -12.03 8.55
C VAL A 97 -15.14 -11.78 7.61
N ASP A 98 -15.80 -10.63 7.72
CA ASP A 98 -17.01 -10.31 6.96
C ASP A 98 -16.74 -10.23 5.45
N LEU A 99 -15.57 -9.71 5.04
CA LEU A 99 -15.20 -9.56 3.64
C LEU A 99 -14.44 -10.76 3.07
N GLY A 100 -14.02 -11.71 3.92
CA GLY A 100 -13.23 -12.86 3.50
C GLY A 100 -11.85 -12.47 2.96
N ILE A 101 -11.18 -11.53 3.61
CA ILE A 101 -9.85 -11.00 3.26
C ILE A 101 -8.88 -11.18 4.42
N SER A 102 -7.59 -10.94 4.19
CA SER A 102 -6.60 -10.96 5.26
C SER A 102 -6.81 -9.78 6.24
N SER A 103 -6.37 -9.93 7.48
CA SER A 103 -6.34 -8.82 8.43
C SER A 103 -5.38 -7.71 7.98
N TYR A 104 -4.36 -8.04 7.19
CA TYR A 104 -3.45 -7.07 6.60
C TYR A 104 -4.18 -6.17 5.59
N ASP A 105 -4.88 -6.77 4.61
CA ASP A 105 -5.70 -6.02 3.65
C ASP A 105 -6.78 -5.21 4.36
N SER A 106 -7.43 -5.82 5.37
CA SER A 106 -8.45 -5.16 6.16
C SER A 106 -7.93 -3.92 6.88
N SER A 107 -6.67 -3.87 7.30
CA SER A 107 -6.10 -2.70 7.96
C SER A 107 -6.04 -1.49 7.02
N TYR A 108 -5.66 -1.67 5.75
CA TYR A 108 -5.67 -0.61 4.74
C TYR A 108 -7.07 -0.13 4.41
N ILE A 109 -8.00 -1.07 4.22
CA ILE A 109 -9.38 -0.76 3.84
C ILE A 109 -10.12 -0.05 4.99
N SER A 110 -9.88 -0.49 6.21
CA SER A 110 -10.45 0.15 7.40
C SER A 110 -9.93 1.57 7.57
N LEU A 111 -8.62 1.78 7.38
CA LEU A 111 -8.04 3.11 7.37
C LEU A 111 -8.62 3.98 6.26
N ALA A 112 -8.70 3.45 5.03
CA ALA A 112 -9.26 4.17 3.89
C ALA A 112 -10.68 4.66 4.14
N LYS A 113 -11.50 3.82 4.78
CA LYS A 113 -12.87 4.18 5.16
C LYS A 113 -12.90 5.23 6.27
N GLU A 114 -12.08 5.06 7.30
CA GLU A 114 -12.04 5.94 8.46
C GLU A 114 -11.63 7.37 8.10
N ILE A 115 -10.59 7.52 7.30
CA ILE A 115 -10.09 8.84 6.89
C ILE A 115 -10.66 9.33 5.56
N ASN A 116 -11.63 8.59 5.01
CA ASN A 116 -12.30 8.87 3.72
C ASN A 116 -11.28 9.18 2.60
N THR A 117 -10.33 8.27 2.40
CA THR A 117 -9.20 8.41 1.48
C THR A 117 -9.17 7.25 0.50
N PRO A 118 -8.91 7.45 -0.80
CA PRO A 118 -8.81 6.34 -1.74
C PRO A 118 -7.61 5.43 -1.43
N PHE A 119 -7.86 4.13 -1.50
CA PHE A 119 -6.85 3.07 -1.44
C PHE A 119 -6.71 2.45 -2.83
N PHE A 120 -5.52 2.53 -3.41
CA PHE A 120 -5.23 1.99 -4.73
C PHE A 120 -4.44 0.69 -4.64
N THR A 121 -4.90 -0.30 -5.38
CA THR A 121 -4.30 -1.63 -5.48
C THR A 121 -4.35 -2.16 -6.91
N VAL A 122 -3.57 -3.18 -7.23
CA VAL A 122 -3.69 -3.96 -8.47
C VAL A 122 -4.51 -5.24 -8.27
N ASP A 123 -4.88 -5.56 -7.04
CA ASP A 123 -5.62 -6.78 -6.68
C ASP A 123 -7.12 -6.64 -6.98
N LYS A 124 -7.53 -7.16 -8.15
CA LYS A 124 -8.93 -7.16 -8.59
C LYS A 124 -9.84 -7.98 -7.69
N ALA A 125 -9.33 -9.07 -7.10
CA ALA A 125 -10.11 -9.91 -6.20
C ALA A 125 -10.42 -9.16 -4.89
N LEU A 126 -9.45 -8.42 -4.36
CA LEU A 126 -9.63 -7.57 -3.19
C LEU A 126 -10.68 -6.49 -3.46
N ILE A 127 -10.59 -5.79 -4.58
CA ILE A 127 -11.56 -4.76 -4.98
C ILE A 127 -12.98 -5.35 -5.03
N THR A 128 -13.14 -6.51 -5.65
CA THR A 128 -14.44 -7.19 -5.75
C THR A 128 -15.02 -7.52 -4.39
N LYS A 129 -14.22 -8.05 -3.48
CA LYS A 129 -14.65 -8.39 -2.11
C LYS A 129 -15.04 -7.17 -1.28
N CYS A 130 -14.42 -6.03 -1.54
CA CYS A 130 -14.62 -4.81 -0.77
C CYS A 130 -15.69 -3.88 -1.33
N LYS A 131 -16.26 -4.19 -2.49
CA LYS A 131 -17.17 -3.31 -3.23
C LYS A 131 -18.39 -2.86 -2.44
N SER A 132 -18.95 -3.74 -1.60
CA SER A 132 -20.09 -3.42 -0.73
C SER A 132 -19.70 -2.66 0.55
N PHE A 133 -18.43 -2.71 0.93
CA PHE A 133 -17.93 -2.12 2.16
C PHE A 133 -17.48 -0.66 1.97
N SER A 134 -16.78 -0.36 0.88
CA SER A 134 -16.26 0.98 0.62
C SER A 134 -15.97 1.21 -0.87
N ASN A 135 -16.41 2.36 -1.37
CA ASN A 135 -16.05 2.85 -2.70
C ASN A 135 -14.61 3.44 -2.75
N ASN A 136 -13.93 3.48 -1.62
CA ASN A 136 -12.56 3.99 -1.56
C ASN A 136 -11.52 2.98 -2.04
N VAL A 137 -11.87 1.69 -2.15
CA VAL A 137 -10.98 0.65 -2.68
C VAL A 137 -11.06 0.65 -4.20
N ARG A 138 -9.97 1.02 -4.87
CA ARG A 138 -9.94 1.28 -6.31
C ARG A 138 -8.77 0.58 -6.99
N HIS A 139 -8.97 0.23 -8.24
CA HIS A 139 -7.84 -0.22 -9.06
C HIS A 139 -6.91 0.96 -9.39
N ILE A 140 -5.61 0.70 -9.46
CA ILE A 140 -4.60 1.72 -9.79
C ILE A 140 -4.92 2.47 -11.09
N ASN A 141 -5.58 1.82 -12.06
CA ASN A 141 -5.98 2.46 -13.32
C ASN A 141 -7.04 3.55 -13.15
N GLU A 142 -7.63 3.68 -11.98
CA GLU A 142 -8.59 4.73 -11.63
C GLU A 142 -7.92 5.96 -11.00
N TYR A 143 -6.61 5.94 -10.88
CA TYR A 143 -5.82 7.11 -10.43
C TYR A 143 -5.69 8.18 -11.60
#